data_3424035a9988c43a494bfbcf8dff59b9
#
_entry.id   3424035a9988c43a494bfbcf8dff59b9
#
_cell.length_a   1.000
_cell.length_b   1.000
_cell.length_c   1.000
_cell.angle_alpha   90.00
_cell.angle_beta   90.00
_cell.angle_gamma   90.00
#
_symmetry.space_group_name_H-M   'P 1'
#
loop_
_entity.id
_entity.type
_entity.pdbx_description
1 polymer ?
#
loop_
_entity_poly.entity_id
_entity_poly.type
_entity_poly.pdbx_seq_one_letter_code
_entity_poly.pdbx_strand_id
1 'polypeptide(L)' 'MIFEYDASDEKCPLPLVNLRLLLKKMQKGDRCILTIADKGSIDDIPKLLNKLGYFYNQSLIDNGRVKITLSSK' A
#
# COMPACT_ATOMS: atom_id res chain seq x y z
N MET A 1 -2.80 2.91 15.59
CA MET A 1 -4.02 2.82 14.76
C MET A 1 -3.70 2.05 13.49
N ILE A 2 -4.63 1.24 13.03
CA ILE A 2 -4.45 0.44 11.82
C ILE A 2 -5.39 0.99 10.75
N PHE A 3 -4.82 1.39 9.61
CA PHE A 3 -5.58 1.81 8.46
C PHE A 3 -5.74 0.63 7.50
N GLU A 4 -6.90 0.49 6.90
CA GLU A 4 -7.14 -0.52 5.89
C GLU A 4 -7.65 0.15 4.62
N TYR A 5 -7.08 -0.26 3.49
CA TYR A 5 -7.46 0.30 2.20
C TYR A 5 -7.51 -0.82 1.17
N ASP A 6 -8.70 -1.07 0.63
CA ASP A 6 -8.89 -2.07 -0.41
C ASP A 6 -8.97 -1.38 -1.77
N ALA A 7 -7.91 -1.49 -2.54
CA ALA A 7 -7.81 -0.92 -3.87
C ALA A 7 -7.86 -2.02 -4.95
N SER A 8 -8.42 -3.18 -4.63
CA SER A 8 -8.43 -4.31 -5.57
C SER A 8 -9.22 -4.03 -6.85
N ASP A 9 -10.18 -3.10 -6.80
CA ASP A 9 -10.95 -2.70 -7.98
C ASP A 9 -10.40 -1.44 -8.66
N GLU A 10 -9.32 -0.87 -8.14
CA GLU A 10 -8.76 0.37 -8.66
C GLU A 10 -7.53 0.08 -9.52
N LYS A 11 -7.32 0.93 -10.52
CA LYS A 11 -6.19 0.81 -11.43
C LYS A 11 -5.21 1.97 -11.22
N CYS A 12 -3.94 1.74 -11.55
CA CYS A 12 -2.92 2.78 -11.55
C CYS A 12 -3.39 3.97 -12.39
N PRO A 13 -3.24 5.21 -11.91
CA PRO A 13 -2.46 5.61 -10.74
C PRO A 13 -3.27 5.77 -9.46
N LEU A 14 -4.56 5.36 -9.42
CA LEU A 14 -5.43 5.64 -8.27
C LEU A 14 -4.91 5.03 -6.95
N PRO A 15 -4.50 3.75 -6.90
CA PRO A 15 -3.99 3.22 -5.63
C PRO A 15 -2.79 3.97 -5.12
N LEU A 16 -1.91 4.40 -6.02
CA LEU A 16 -0.71 5.14 -5.66
C LEU A 16 -1.05 6.51 -5.08
N VAL A 17 -1.95 7.24 -5.74
CA VAL A 17 -2.39 8.57 -5.29
C VAL A 17 -3.09 8.47 -3.94
N ASN A 18 -4.01 7.53 -3.81
CA ASN A 18 -4.77 7.35 -2.57
C ASN A 18 -3.89 6.90 -1.41
N LEU A 19 -2.90 6.06 -1.69
CA LEU A 19 -1.94 5.65 -0.67
C LEU A 19 -1.13 6.84 -0.17
N ARG A 20 -0.71 7.72 -1.06
CA ARG A 20 0.03 8.92 -0.66
C ARG A 20 -0.80 9.81 0.27
N LEU A 21 -2.09 9.95 -0.03
CA LEU A 21 -2.99 10.71 0.84
C LEU A 21 -3.14 10.04 2.20
N LEU A 22 -3.23 8.72 2.21
CA LEU A 22 -3.33 7.95 3.45
C LEU A 22 -2.06 8.09 4.29
N LEU A 23 -0.90 8.03 3.66
CA LEU A 23 0.38 8.17 4.35
C LEU A 23 0.51 9.51 5.06
N LYS A 24 -0.09 10.56 4.51
CA LYS A 24 -0.08 11.88 5.15
C LYS A 24 -0.87 11.89 6.45
N LYS A 25 -1.85 11.01 6.57
CA LYS A 25 -2.67 10.91 7.80
C LYS A 25 -2.02 10.01 8.84
N MET A 26 -1.13 9.12 8.43
CA MET A 26 -0.48 8.19 9.35
C MET A 26 0.53 8.90 10.23
N GLN A 27 0.52 8.51 11.50
CA GLN A 27 1.48 9.00 12.48
C GLN A 27 2.46 7.89 12.83
N LYS A 28 3.53 8.26 13.52
CA LYS A 28 4.53 7.29 13.94
C LYS A 28 3.87 6.19 14.78
N GLY A 29 4.12 4.95 14.39
CA GLY A 29 3.52 3.79 15.06
C GLY A 29 2.26 3.27 14.41
N ASP A 30 1.69 3.99 13.45
CA ASP A 30 0.52 3.51 12.73
C ASP A 30 0.91 2.49 11.66
N ARG A 31 -0.05 1.65 11.29
CA ARG A 31 0.12 0.64 10.25
C ARG A 31 -0.97 0.79 9.21
N CYS A 32 -0.67 0.33 8.01
CA CYS A 32 -1.64 0.31 6.92
C CYS A 32 -1.62 -1.06 6.26
N ILE A 33 -2.81 -1.59 6.02
CA ILE A 33 -2.99 -2.83 5.27
C ILE A 33 -3.64 -2.45 3.94
N LEU A 34 -2.90 -2.67 2.87
CA LEU A 34 -3.32 -2.28 1.52
C LEU A 34 -3.51 -3.53 0.67
N THR A 35 -4.65 -3.62 -0.01
CA THR A 35 -4.93 -4.69 -0.96
C THR A 35 -4.98 -4.11 -2.37
N ILE A 36 -4.20 -4.66 -3.27
CA ILE A 36 -4.14 -4.19 -4.67
C ILE A 36 -4.15 -5.38 -5.63
N ALA A 37 -4.67 -5.15 -6.83
CA ALA A 37 -4.71 -6.17 -7.88
C ALA A 37 -4.11 -5.69 -9.19
N ASP A 38 -3.96 -4.37 -9.37
CA ASP A 38 -3.39 -3.80 -10.58
C ASP A 38 -1.89 -4.03 -10.64
N LYS A 39 -1.41 -4.58 -11.76
CA LYS A 39 0.01 -4.93 -11.91
C LYS A 39 0.93 -3.72 -11.79
N GLY A 40 0.52 -2.58 -12.34
CA GLY A 40 1.31 -1.35 -12.24
C GLY A 40 1.47 -0.91 -10.79
N SER A 41 0.38 -0.99 -10.01
CA SER A 41 0.42 -0.63 -8.59
C SER A 41 1.25 -1.62 -7.78
N ILE A 42 1.16 -2.91 -8.10
CA ILE A 42 1.96 -3.94 -7.42
C ILE A 42 3.46 -3.67 -7.59
N ASP A 43 3.87 -3.15 -8.75
CA ASP A 43 5.26 -2.80 -8.99
C ASP A 43 5.63 -1.44 -8.38
N ASP A 44 4.75 -0.46 -8.49
CA ASP A 44 5.08 0.93 -8.13
C ASP A 44 4.99 1.23 -6.65
N ILE A 45 4.03 0.62 -5.95
CA ILE A 45 3.84 0.91 -4.54
C ILE A 45 5.04 0.51 -3.68
N PRO A 46 5.63 -0.68 -3.84
CA PRO A 46 6.85 -0.99 -3.09
C PRO A 46 8.00 -0.03 -3.36
N LYS A 47 8.12 0.43 -4.60
CA LYS A 47 9.16 1.41 -4.94
C LYS A 47 8.94 2.73 -4.21
N LEU A 48 7.69 3.17 -4.13
CA LEU A 48 7.35 4.38 -3.38
C LEU A 48 7.65 4.21 -1.90
N LEU A 49 7.28 3.08 -1.32
CA LEU A 49 7.51 2.82 0.09
C LEU A 49 8.99 2.78 0.43
N ASN A 50 9.81 2.15 -0.43
CA ASN A 50 11.25 2.15 -0.27
C ASN A 50 11.83 3.56 -0.35
N LYS A 51 11.35 4.36 -1.30
CA LYS A 51 11.82 5.73 -1.48
C LYS A 51 11.51 6.58 -0.26
N LEU A 52 10.34 6.38 0.34
CA LEU A 52 9.91 7.13 1.52
C LEU A 52 10.45 6.55 2.83
N GLY A 53 11.03 5.35 2.79
CA GLY A 53 11.62 4.74 3.95
C GLY A 53 10.67 4.00 4.87
N TYR A 54 9.52 3.59 4.35
CA TYR A 54 8.58 2.79 5.14
C TYR A 54 8.99 1.33 5.15
N PHE A 55 8.71 0.65 6.25
CA PHE A 55 8.84 -0.80 6.32
C PHE A 55 7.55 -1.42 5.79
N TYR A 56 7.68 -2.48 5.00
CA TYR A 56 6.51 -3.16 4.48
C TYR A 56 6.78 -4.64 4.25
N ASN A 57 5.69 -5.41 4.29
CA ASN A 57 5.68 -6.81 3.91
C ASN A 57 4.62 -7.02 2.85
N GLN A 58 4.88 -7.92 1.93
CA GLN A 58 4.03 -8.16 0.79
C GLN A 58 3.70 -9.65 0.73
N SER A 59 2.42 -9.98 0.55
CA SER A 59 1.99 -11.36 0.41
C SER A 59 0.89 -11.48 -0.63
N LEU A 60 0.90 -12.60 -1.35
CA LEU A 60 -0.13 -12.92 -2.32
C LEU A 60 -1.34 -13.47 -1.58
N ILE A 61 -2.52 -12.85 -1.81
CA ILE A 61 -3.76 -13.33 -1.19
C ILE A 61 -4.40 -14.41 -2.04
N ASP A 62 -4.53 -14.16 -3.35
CA ASP A 62 -5.11 -15.08 -4.30
C ASP A 62 -4.61 -14.74 -5.72
N ASN A 63 -5.29 -15.23 -6.74
CA ASN A 63 -4.91 -14.97 -8.13
C ASN A 63 -5.04 -13.50 -8.48
N GLY A 64 -3.94 -12.78 -8.39
CA GLY A 64 -3.83 -11.40 -8.83
C GLY A 64 -4.00 -10.35 -7.74
N ARG A 65 -4.33 -10.72 -6.50
CA ARG A 65 -4.42 -9.75 -5.43
C ARG A 65 -3.23 -9.88 -4.48
N VAL A 66 -2.65 -8.75 -4.15
CA VAL A 66 -1.51 -8.68 -3.25
C VAL A 66 -1.87 -7.80 -2.05
N LYS A 67 -1.50 -8.29 -0.87
CA LYS A 67 -1.68 -7.56 0.37
C LYS A 67 -0.34 -7.00 0.81
N ILE A 68 -0.29 -5.70 1.03
CA ILE A 68 0.91 -5.03 1.52
C ILE A 68 0.61 -4.48 2.90
N THR A 69 1.35 -4.94 3.89
CA THR A 69 1.27 -4.42 5.26
C THR A 69 2.47 -3.51 5.46
N LEU A 70 2.20 -2.24 5.71
CA LEU A 70 3.27 -1.26 5.89
C LEU A 70 3.15 -0.57 7.23
N SER A 71 4.27 -0.11 7.73
CA SER A 71 4.31 0.61 8.99
C SER A 71 5.21 1.82 8.88
N SER A 72 4.87 2.87 9.61
CA SER A 72 5.72 4.05 9.68
C SER A 72 6.99 3.73 10.48
N LYS A 73 8.00 4.52 10.23
CA LYS A 73 9.27 4.38 10.95
C LYS A 73 9.15 4.68 12.43
#